data_93aa583fc7076880074f02079c86a629
#
_entry.id   93aa583fc7076880074f02079c86a629
#
_cell.length_a   1.000
_cell.length_b   1.000
_cell.length_c   1.000
_cell.angle_alpha   90.00
_cell.angle_beta   90.00
_cell.angle_gamma   90.00
#
_symmetry.space_group_name_H-M   'P 1'
#
loop_
_entity.id
_entity.type
_entity.pdbx_description
1 polymer ?
#
loop_
_entity_poly.entity_id
_entity_poly.type
_entity_poly.pdbx_seq_one_letter_code
_entity_poly.pdbx_strand_id
1 'polypeptide(L)'
;LLTLAIPQERYVYPQWAEEAKGVLLSGDLSFSLPNFVANGIQVGGSSSRVDLAATGPLSLSSRTMLRVETDVPGRIYLRGQSAGVYTGTSWEPLEAAAYEELGDLGGYEPLNFPALTAAGQDWHAVTVKLTGAPGNCLYVPYSLLTDADELVGGSFVDDSHIQKGFGVGSYTVYYRPEAEPDNAMRPLEGAAAQAEEAYRDFVYEHYLEVPEAAAQALYTWAERVNGLHFQVDDSYRKSVPRNYWSEIETAWLIGYALAATTTYDTTVPAMPEGADFVDYFLNQSGKGYCMHYATAAT
;
A
#
# COMPACT_ATOMS: atom_id res chain seq x y z
N LEU A 1 -0.04 -5.98 1.25
CA LEU A 1 1.11 -6.91 1.33
C LEU A 1 1.18 -7.61 2.69
N LEU A 2 1.00 -6.91 3.81
CA LEU A 2 1.03 -7.50 5.16
C LEU A 2 -0.05 -8.57 5.40
N THR A 3 -1.20 -8.50 4.75
CA THR A 3 -2.27 -9.50 4.91
C THR A 3 -1.97 -10.86 4.26
N LEU A 4 -1.04 -10.95 3.33
CA LEU A 4 -0.62 -12.20 2.70
C LEU A 4 0.38 -12.99 3.55
N ALA A 5 1.05 -12.33 4.47
CA ALA A 5 2.14 -12.91 5.23
C ALA A 5 1.71 -13.56 6.56
N ILE A 6 0.47 -13.42 7.02
CA ILE A 6 0.02 -13.99 8.29
C ILE A 6 -0.65 -15.34 8.05
N PRO A 7 -0.19 -16.46 8.66
CA PRO A 7 -0.86 -17.74 8.57
C PRO A 7 -2.32 -17.59 9.03
N GLN A 8 -3.25 -17.89 8.12
CA GLN A 8 -4.69 -17.65 8.32
C GLN A 8 -5.26 -18.35 9.57
N GLU A 9 -4.58 -19.34 10.08
CA GLU A 9 -5.00 -20.16 11.22
C GLU A 9 -4.84 -19.49 12.58
N ARG A 10 -4.09 -18.38 12.67
CA ARG A 10 -3.84 -17.65 13.93
C ARG A 10 -4.40 -16.23 13.95
N TYR A 11 -5.03 -15.82 12.87
CA TYR A 11 -5.68 -14.52 12.82
C TYR A 11 -7.08 -14.66 13.41
N VAL A 12 -7.36 -13.98 14.51
CA VAL A 12 -8.74 -13.78 14.96
C VAL A 12 -9.37 -12.79 13.99
N TYR A 13 -9.98 -13.32 12.96
CA TYR A 13 -10.68 -12.49 11.98
C TYR A 13 -11.81 -11.73 12.69
N PRO A 14 -11.91 -10.42 12.52
CA PRO A 14 -13.14 -9.72 12.84
C PRO A 14 -14.29 -10.36 12.04
N GLN A 15 -15.50 -10.36 12.61
CA GLN A 15 -16.68 -11.01 12.02
C GLN A 15 -16.92 -10.64 10.54
N TRP A 16 -16.60 -9.40 10.16
CA TRP A 16 -16.67 -8.93 8.76
C TRP A 16 -15.68 -9.63 7.82
N ALA A 17 -14.54 -10.12 8.30
CA ALA A 17 -13.56 -10.82 7.48
C ALA A 17 -14.00 -12.26 7.19
N GLU A 18 -14.77 -12.90 8.07
CA GLU A 18 -15.43 -14.16 7.80
C GLU A 18 -16.57 -14.00 6.79
N GLU A 19 -17.33 -12.91 6.87
CA GLU A 19 -18.34 -12.58 5.87
C GLU A 19 -17.71 -12.30 4.50
N ALA A 20 -16.60 -11.55 4.45
CA ALA A 20 -15.83 -11.31 3.23
C ALA A 20 -15.26 -12.60 2.64
N LYS A 21 -14.78 -13.52 3.47
CA LYS A 21 -14.30 -14.84 3.06
C LYS A 21 -15.43 -15.71 2.52
N GLY A 22 -16.61 -15.64 3.12
CA GLY A 22 -17.82 -16.34 2.63
C GLY A 22 -18.22 -15.90 1.22
N VAL A 23 -18.18 -14.60 0.95
CA VAL A 23 -18.47 -14.01 -0.37
C VAL A 23 -17.39 -14.40 -1.40
N LEU A 24 -16.12 -14.42 -1.01
CA LEU A 24 -15.01 -14.84 -1.88
C LEU A 24 -15.07 -16.33 -2.26
N LEU A 25 -15.59 -17.18 -1.36
CA LEU A 25 -15.70 -18.62 -1.60
C LEU A 25 -16.97 -18.99 -2.39
N SER A 26 -17.99 -18.13 -2.40
CA SER A 26 -19.26 -18.38 -3.10
C SER A 26 -19.18 -18.16 -4.62
N GLY A 27 -18.08 -17.61 -5.14
CA GLY A 27 -17.88 -17.36 -6.57
C GLY A 27 -18.76 -16.23 -7.12
N ASP A 28 -19.50 -15.55 -6.27
CA ASP A 28 -20.29 -14.38 -6.66
C ASP A 28 -19.38 -13.14 -6.71
N LEU A 29 -18.79 -12.91 -7.89
CA LEU A 29 -17.81 -11.85 -8.16
C LEU A 29 -18.41 -10.43 -8.16
N SER A 30 -19.60 -10.24 -7.68
CA SER A 30 -20.16 -8.91 -7.39
C SER A 30 -19.67 -8.37 -6.04
N PHE A 31 -18.36 -8.33 -5.86
CA PHE A 31 -17.75 -7.82 -4.64
C PHE A 31 -17.85 -6.29 -4.59
N SER A 32 -18.80 -5.78 -3.82
CA SER A 32 -18.83 -4.38 -3.43
C SER A 32 -17.87 -4.18 -2.26
N LEU A 33 -16.64 -3.74 -2.52
CA LEU A 33 -15.80 -3.25 -1.45
C LEU A 33 -16.53 -2.12 -0.71
N PRO A 34 -16.63 -2.18 0.63
CA PRO A 34 -17.13 -1.04 1.37
C PRO A 34 -16.34 0.21 0.98
N ASN A 35 -17.04 1.29 0.69
CA ASN A 35 -16.40 2.57 0.41
C ASN A 35 -15.63 3.02 1.64
N PHE A 36 -14.32 2.99 1.57
CA PHE A 36 -13.46 3.69 2.50
C PHE A 36 -13.47 5.19 2.15
N VAL A 37 -14.57 5.86 2.46
CA VAL A 37 -14.54 7.30 2.59
C VAL A 37 -14.28 7.57 4.06
N ALA A 38 -13.02 7.55 4.45
CA ALA A 38 -12.65 8.19 5.70
C ALA A 38 -13.00 9.67 5.54
N ASN A 39 -13.80 10.20 6.45
CA ASN A 39 -13.98 11.64 6.55
C ASN A 39 -12.58 12.23 6.74
N GLY A 40 -12.10 13.02 5.79
CA GLY A 40 -10.78 13.61 5.81
C GLY A 40 -9.83 13.18 4.70
N ILE A 41 -10.10 12.07 3.99
CA ILE A 41 -9.37 11.82 2.74
C ILE A 41 -9.96 12.74 1.68
N GLN A 42 -9.46 13.94 1.60
CA GLN A 42 -9.61 14.75 0.40
C GLN A 42 -8.63 14.22 -0.65
N VAL A 43 -8.99 13.11 -1.27
CA VAL A 43 -8.40 12.69 -2.54
C VAL A 43 -9.08 13.51 -3.63
N GLY A 44 -8.74 14.75 -3.74
CA GLY A 44 -9.38 15.61 -4.72
C GLY A 44 -8.80 17.02 -4.70
N GLY A 45 -7.89 17.24 -5.58
CA GLY A 45 -7.14 18.44 -5.87
C GLY A 45 -5.75 18.01 -6.31
N SER A 46 -4.97 18.83 -6.93
CA SER A 46 -3.62 18.51 -7.39
C SER A 46 -2.59 18.23 -6.26
N SER A 47 -3.03 17.84 -5.08
CA SER A 47 -2.14 17.49 -3.97
C SER A 47 -2.37 16.05 -3.52
N SER A 48 -1.29 15.29 -3.50
CA SER A 48 -1.22 13.91 -3.03
C SER A 48 -1.31 13.79 -1.49
N ARG A 49 -1.77 14.82 -0.81
CA ARG A 49 -1.86 14.88 0.64
C ARG A 49 -2.98 14.02 1.20
N VAL A 50 -2.68 13.25 2.26
CA VAL A 50 -3.65 12.51 3.08
C VAL A 50 -3.70 13.14 4.47
N ASP A 51 -4.80 13.77 4.84
CA ASP A 51 -5.00 14.36 6.15
C ASP A 51 -5.40 13.27 7.16
N LEU A 52 -4.49 12.93 8.06
CA LEU A 52 -4.70 11.95 9.12
C LEU A 52 -5.43 12.55 10.32
N ALA A 53 -5.27 13.87 10.56
CA ALA A 53 -5.90 14.55 11.68
C ALA A 53 -7.43 14.59 11.57
N ALA A 54 -7.95 14.63 10.35
CA ALA A 54 -9.38 14.57 10.08
C ALA A 54 -9.95 13.13 10.09
N THR A 55 -9.11 12.13 10.35
CA THR A 55 -9.51 10.72 10.35
C THR A 55 -10.38 10.42 11.57
N GLY A 56 -11.65 10.13 11.33
CA GLY A 56 -12.65 9.77 12.34
C GLY A 56 -13.27 8.40 12.06
N PRO A 57 -14.46 8.12 12.60
CA PRO A 57 -15.16 6.87 12.36
C PRO A 57 -15.31 6.57 10.88
N LEU A 58 -14.99 5.33 10.49
CA LEU A 58 -15.06 4.90 9.11
C LEU A 58 -16.51 4.80 8.64
N SER A 59 -16.85 5.55 7.61
CA SER A 59 -18.15 5.47 6.98
C SER A 59 -18.12 4.44 5.85
N LEU A 60 -18.86 3.36 6.01
CA LEU A 60 -18.98 2.30 5.00
C LEU A 60 -20.18 2.59 4.11
N SER A 61 -20.04 2.42 2.82
CA SER A 61 -21.09 2.56 1.82
C SER A 61 -21.08 1.35 0.89
N SER A 62 -22.26 0.89 0.47
CA SER A 62 -22.41 -0.18 -0.52
C SER A 62 -22.27 0.30 -1.98
N ARG A 63 -21.88 1.55 -2.18
CA ARG A 63 -21.70 2.10 -3.53
C ARG A 63 -20.48 1.47 -4.22
N THR A 64 -20.68 0.95 -5.42
CA THR A 64 -19.58 0.45 -6.25
C THR A 64 -18.66 1.61 -6.66
N MET A 65 -17.37 1.51 -6.34
CA MET A 65 -16.36 2.52 -6.67
C MET A 65 -15.59 2.17 -7.93
N LEU A 66 -15.24 0.91 -8.06
CA LEU A 66 -14.50 0.36 -9.19
C LEU A 66 -15.16 -0.92 -9.66
N ARG A 67 -15.06 -1.20 -10.95
CA ARG A 67 -15.25 -2.54 -11.51
C ARG A 67 -13.94 -2.95 -12.17
N VAL A 68 -13.47 -4.14 -11.85
CA VAL A 68 -12.20 -4.67 -12.32
C VAL A 68 -12.48 -5.95 -13.08
N GLU A 69 -12.00 -6.03 -14.31
CA GLU A 69 -12.14 -7.19 -15.19
C GLU A 69 -10.72 -7.71 -15.53
N THR A 70 -10.41 -8.95 -15.22
CA THR A 70 -9.15 -9.63 -15.54
C THR A 70 -9.42 -11.09 -15.83
N ASP A 71 -8.55 -11.72 -16.61
CA ASP A 71 -8.59 -13.14 -16.92
C ASP A 71 -7.81 -14.00 -15.90
N VAL A 72 -7.13 -13.36 -14.95
CA VAL A 72 -6.38 -14.08 -13.90
C VAL A 72 -7.28 -14.27 -12.69
N PRO A 73 -7.55 -15.50 -12.28
CA PRO A 73 -8.27 -15.77 -11.05
C PRO A 73 -7.42 -15.40 -9.81
N GLY A 74 -8.07 -14.93 -8.77
CA GLY A 74 -7.41 -14.65 -7.51
C GLY A 74 -7.49 -13.19 -7.09
N ARG A 75 -6.54 -12.77 -6.27
CA ARG A 75 -6.47 -11.41 -5.75
C ARG A 75 -5.68 -10.51 -6.69
N ILE A 76 -6.15 -9.29 -6.84
CA ILE A 76 -5.41 -8.21 -7.46
C ILE A 76 -5.38 -7.02 -6.49
N TYR A 77 -4.20 -6.47 -6.27
CA TYR A 77 -4.03 -5.27 -5.49
C TYR A 77 -3.83 -4.08 -6.42
N LEU A 78 -4.68 -3.08 -6.27
CA LEU A 78 -4.58 -1.85 -7.02
C LEU A 78 -4.07 -0.73 -6.12
N ARG A 79 -3.05 -0.01 -6.60
CA ARG A 79 -2.61 1.23 -5.99
C ARG A 79 -3.31 2.40 -6.68
N GLY A 80 -3.71 3.40 -5.91
CA GLY A 80 -4.19 4.67 -6.42
C GLY A 80 -3.08 5.70 -6.36
N GLN A 81 -2.76 6.15 -5.17
CA GLN A 81 -1.85 7.25 -4.90
C GLN A 81 -0.96 6.92 -3.70
N SER A 82 0.28 7.38 -3.74
CA SER A 82 1.23 7.31 -2.63
C SER A 82 1.67 8.71 -2.23
N ALA A 83 2.10 8.84 -0.98
CA ALA A 83 2.74 10.03 -0.45
C ALA A 83 3.93 9.58 0.40
N GLY A 84 5.02 10.32 0.40
CA GLY A 84 6.30 9.87 0.95
C GLY A 84 6.67 10.54 2.27
N VAL A 85 6.09 11.69 2.61
CA VAL A 85 6.49 12.46 3.78
C VAL A 85 5.44 12.39 4.88
N TYR A 86 5.79 11.79 6.00
CA TYR A 86 4.96 11.78 7.20
C TYR A 86 5.21 13.03 8.06
N THR A 87 4.15 13.73 8.46
CA THR A 87 4.27 14.99 9.22
C THR A 87 3.76 14.90 10.65
N GLY A 88 3.35 13.71 11.09
CA GLY A 88 2.66 13.53 12.38
C GLY A 88 1.13 13.63 12.27
N THR A 89 0.63 14.38 11.31
CA THR A 89 -0.81 14.63 11.11
C THR A 89 -1.28 14.42 9.69
N SER A 90 -0.36 14.20 8.76
CA SER A 90 -0.65 13.96 7.34
C SER A 90 0.46 13.14 6.68
N TRP A 91 0.12 12.55 5.54
CA TRP A 91 1.07 12.13 4.53
C TRP A 91 1.08 13.16 3.41
N GLU A 92 2.25 13.60 2.99
CA GLU A 92 2.44 14.62 1.97
C GLU A 92 3.34 14.11 0.83
N PRO A 93 3.21 14.63 -0.38
CA PRO A 93 4.15 14.35 -1.45
C PRO A 93 5.52 14.95 -1.11
N LEU A 94 6.57 14.41 -1.74
CA LEU A 94 7.86 15.09 -1.76
C LEU A 94 7.77 16.42 -2.50
N GLU A 95 8.69 17.31 -2.16
CA GLU A 95 8.89 18.56 -2.91
C GLU A 95 9.33 18.27 -4.36
N ALA A 96 8.83 19.04 -5.30
CA ALA A 96 9.17 18.87 -6.72
C ALA A 96 10.67 18.93 -7.00
N ALA A 97 11.42 19.69 -6.20
CA ALA A 97 12.87 19.80 -6.32
C ALA A 97 13.60 18.46 -6.13
N ALA A 98 13.09 17.56 -5.29
CA ALA A 98 13.69 16.24 -5.09
C ALA A 98 13.60 15.41 -6.39
N TYR A 99 12.48 15.47 -7.08
CA TYR A 99 12.32 14.76 -8.35
C TYR A 99 13.13 15.39 -9.50
N GLU A 100 13.38 16.71 -9.46
CA GLU A 100 14.30 17.35 -10.38
C GLU A 100 15.75 16.84 -10.19
N GLU A 101 16.13 16.52 -8.95
CA GLU A 101 17.44 15.94 -8.63
C GLU A 101 17.55 14.48 -9.11
N LEU A 102 16.48 13.69 -9.00
CA LEU A 102 16.44 12.33 -9.54
C LEU A 102 16.67 12.31 -11.05
N GLY A 103 16.10 13.26 -11.77
CA GLY A 103 16.24 13.38 -13.22
C GLY A 103 15.56 12.26 -14.00
N ASP A 104 16.01 12.06 -15.23
CA ASP A 104 15.47 11.03 -16.12
C ASP A 104 16.09 9.67 -15.83
N LEU A 105 15.24 8.69 -15.56
CA LEU A 105 15.61 7.29 -15.35
C LEU A 105 15.79 6.49 -16.66
N GLY A 106 16.11 7.16 -17.76
CA GLY A 106 16.33 6.50 -19.06
C GLY A 106 15.05 5.95 -19.69
N GLY A 107 13.92 6.60 -19.42
CA GLY A 107 12.60 6.21 -19.89
C GLY A 107 11.91 5.15 -19.02
N TYR A 108 12.48 4.80 -17.87
CA TYR A 108 11.83 3.91 -16.91
C TYR A 108 10.97 4.71 -15.92
N GLU A 109 9.78 4.18 -15.66
CA GLU A 109 8.88 4.75 -14.66
C GLU A 109 9.01 3.98 -13.32
N PRO A 110 9.13 4.66 -12.18
CA PRO A 110 9.24 4.01 -10.87
C PRO A 110 8.13 2.98 -10.61
N LEU A 111 6.92 3.26 -11.06
CA LEU A 111 5.77 2.37 -10.88
C LEU A 111 5.88 1.05 -11.67
N ASN A 112 6.80 0.96 -12.62
CA ASN A 112 7.01 -0.25 -13.43
C ASN A 112 8.08 -1.19 -12.85
N PHE A 113 8.97 -0.74 -11.96
CA PHE A 113 10.03 -1.59 -11.39
C PHE A 113 9.54 -2.90 -10.77
N PRO A 114 8.42 -2.95 -10.02
CA PRO A 114 7.90 -4.21 -9.49
C PRO A 114 7.57 -5.25 -10.57
N ALA A 115 7.10 -4.82 -11.74
CA ALA A 115 6.83 -5.73 -12.85
C ALA A 115 8.11 -6.20 -13.55
N LEU A 116 9.13 -5.36 -13.62
CA LEU A 116 10.42 -5.70 -14.22
C LEU A 116 11.19 -6.72 -13.39
N THR A 117 11.06 -6.67 -12.06
CA THR A 117 11.68 -7.62 -11.13
C THR A 117 10.88 -8.91 -10.94
N ALA A 118 9.62 -8.96 -11.37
CA ALA A 118 8.80 -10.16 -11.25
C ALA A 118 9.40 -11.35 -12.01
N ALA A 119 9.45 -12.52 -11.37
CA ALA A 119 10.08 -13.72 -11.94
C ALA A 119 9.30 -14.31 -13.13
N GLY A 120 7.97 -14.17 -13.11
CA GLY A 120 7.10 -14.60 -14.20
C GLY A 120 7.27 -13.72 -15.45
N GLN A 121 7.14 -14.35 -16.63
CA GLN A 121 7.17 -13.61 -17.90
C GLN A 121 5.77 -13.36 -18.47
N ASP A 122 4.77 -14.05 -17.96
CA ASP A 122 3.40 -13.91 -18.42
C ASP A 122 2.86 -12.54 -17.99
N TRP A 123 2.18 -11.89 -18.89
CA TRP A 123 1.50 -10.64 -18.65
C TRP A 123 0.00 -10.79 -18.92
N HIS A 124 -0.78 -10.00 -18.23
CA HIS A 124 -2.23 -10.04 -18.33
C HIS A 124 -2.80 -8.64 -18.42
N ALA A 125 -3.96 -8.54 -19.05
CA ALA A 125 -4.71 -7.29 -19.09
C ALA A 125 -5.62 -7.18 -17.88
N VAL A 126 -5.73 -5.97 -17.34
CA VAL A 126 -6.79 -5.61 -16.40
C VAL A 126 -7.50 -4.37 -16.90
N THR A 127 -8.83 -4.46 -16.98
CA THR A 127 -9.69 -3.32 -17.33
C THR A 127 -10.35 -2.80 -16.06
N VAL A 128 -10.18 -1.52 -15.77
CA VAL A 128 -10.77 -0.84 -14.62
C VAL A 128 -11.79 0.17 -15.09
N LYS A 129 -13.02 0.08 -14.55
CA LYS A 129 -14.10 1.05 -14.76
C LYS A 129 -14.32 1.86 -13.49
N LEU A 130 -14.18 3.16 -13.60
CA LEU A 130 -14.39 4.11 -12.52
C LEU A 130 -15.89 4.39 -12.38
N THR A 131 -16.54 3.89 -11.35
CA THR A 131 -17.99 4.07 -11.13
C THR A 131 -18.30 5.11 -10.06
N GLY A 132 -17.33 5.47 -9.26
CA GLY A 132 -17.49 6.43 -8.17
C GLY A 132 -16.25 6.57 -7.31
N ALA A 133 -15.13 6.04 -7.78
CA ALA A 133 -13.86 6.14 -7.07
C ALA A 133 -13.47 7.62 -6.84
N PRO A 134 -13.05 7.96 -5.63
CA PRO A 134 -12.56 9.29 -5.34
C PRO A 134 -11.22 9.55 -6.02
N GLY A 135 -10.87 10.82 -6.14
CA GLY A 135 -9.58 11.23 -6.63
C GLY A 135 -9.49 11.38 -8.14
N ASN A 136 -8.34 11.86 -8.55
CA ASN A 136 -7.99 12.15 -9.93
C ASN A 136 -6.88 11.23 -10.44
N CYS A 137 -6.80 10.02 -9.91
CA CYS A 137 -5.81 9.01 -10.30
C CYS A 137 -6.45 7.79 -10.96
N LEU A 138 -5.66 7.06 -11.72
CA LEU A 138 -5.95 5.72 -12.17
C LEU A 138 -5.53 4.72 -11.09
N TYR A 139 -6.33 3.69 -10.89
CA TYR A 139 -6.03 2.59 -9.98
C TYR A 139 -5.38 1.46 -10.78
N VAL A 140 -4.12 1.18 -10.51
CA VAL A 140 -3.31 0.24 -11.31
C VAL A 140 -2.71 -0.86 -10.43
N PRO A 141 -2.45 -2.06 -10.98
CA PRO A 141 -1.76 -3.11 -10.27
C PRO A 141 -0.35 -2.67 -9.82
N TYR A 142 0.12 -3.20 -8.69
CA TYR A 142 1.49 -2.92 -8.21
C TYR A 142 2.57 -3.37 -9.19
N SER A 143 2.35 -4.46 -9.90
CA SER A 143 3.26 -4.97 -10.92
C SER A 143 2.88 -4.48 -12.32
N LEU A 144 2.67 -3.18 -12.47
CA LEU A 144 2.31 -2.52 -13.72
C LEU A 144 3.40 -2.66 -14.78
N LEU A 145 3.00 -3.11 -15.97
CA LEU A 145 3.87 -3.22 -17.15
C LEU A 145 3.68 -2.08 -18.12
N THR A 146 2.45 -1.53 -18.21
CA THR A 146 2.14 -0.42 -19.11
C THR A 146 3.04 0.77 -18.77
N ASP A 147 3.85 1.18 -19.71
CA ASP A 147 4.72 2.35 -19.60
C ASP A 147 4.02 3.66 -20.04
N ALA A 148 4.75 4.77 -20.00
CA ALA A 148 4.20 6.08 -20.32
C ALA A 148 3.74 6.20 -21.79
N ASP A 149 4.42 5.55 -22.71
CA ASP A 149 4.12 5.60 -24.14
C ASP A 149 2.86 4.78 -24.49
N GLU A 150 2.63 3.71 -23.78
CA GLU A 150 1.48 2.81 -23.98
C GLU A 150 0.24 3.23 -23.18
N LEU A 151 0.41 4.06 -22.17
CA LEU A 151 -0.66 4.44 -21.25
C LEU A 151 -1.72 5.31 -21.94
N VAL A 152 -2.93 4.79 -22.03
CA VAL A 152 -4.07 5.53 -22.56
C VAL A 152 -4.94 6.08 -21.43
N GLY A 153 -5.14 7.39 -21.45
CA GLY A 153 -6.08 8.03 -20.53
C GLY A 153 -5.49 8.49 -19.18
N GLY A 154 -4.18 8.55 -19.08
CA GLY A 154 -3.49 9.07 -17.89
C GLY A 154 -2.06 9.50 -18.21
N SER A 155 -1.40 10.03 -17.21
CA SER A 155 0.03 10.37 -17.22
C SER A 155 0.66 10.05 -15.89
N PHE A 156 1.89 9.54 -15.90
CA PHE A 156 2.66 9.31 -14.68
C PHE A 156 2.97 10.63 -14.00
N VAL A 157 2.87 10.64 -12.69
CA VAL A 157 3.26 11.77 -11.85
C VAL A 157 4.25 11.24 -10.82
N ASP A 158 5.51 11.44 -11.12
CA ASP A 158 6.64 10.97 -10.33
C ASP A 158 6.48 9.47 -9.96
N ASP A 159 6.76 9.10 -8.73
CA ASP A 159 6.54 7.76 -8.20
C ASP A 159 5.22 7.63 -7.43
N SER A 160 4.41 8.67 -7.39
CA SER A 160 3.23 8.74 -6.53
C SER A 160 1.99 8.10 -7.15
N HIS A 161 1.67 8.40 -8.40
CA HIS A 161 0.44 7.93 -9.03
C HIS A 161 0.42 8.13 -10.55
N ILE A 162 -0.63 7.62 -11.16
CA ILE A 162 -0.98 7.98 -12.55
C ILE A 162 -2.18 8.92 -12.51
N GLN A 163 -1.96 10.15 -12.95
CA GLN A 163 -3.04 11.15 -13.04
C GLN A 163 -4.04 10.74 -14.12
N LYS A 164 -5.32 10.76 -13.76
CA LYS A 164 -6.40 10.48 -14.70
C LYS A 164 -6.62 11.61 -15.67
N GLY A 165 -6.70 11.29 -16.96
CA GLY A 165 -7.08 12.22 -18.00
C GLY A 165 -8.56 12.65 -17.91
N PHE A 166 -8.87 13.78 -18.55
CA PHE A 166 -10.23 14.30 -18.58
C PHE A 166 -11.21 13.33 -19.26
N GLY A 167 -12.36 13.08 -18.65
CA GLY A 167 -13.41 12.23 -19.20
C GLY A 167 -13.13 10.72 -19.16
N VAL A 168 -12.00 10.27 -18.63
CA VAL A 168 -11.66 8.86 -18.53
C VAL A 168 -12.56 8.17 -17.49
N GLY A 169 -13.38 7.24 -17.96
CA GLY A 169 -14.26 6.42 -17.12
C GLY A 169 -13.89 4.94 -17.11
N SER A 170 -13.07 4.51 -18.06
CA SER A 170 -12.56 3.13 -18.16
C SER A 170 -11.22 3.13 -18.89
N TYR A 171 -10.33 2.24 -18.49
CA TYR A 171 -9.01 2.05 -19.08
C TYR A 171 -8.56 0.61 -18.93
N THR A 172 -7.61 0.19 -19.74
CA THR A 172 -6.97 -1.12 -19.66
C THR A 172 -5.47 -0.91 -19.53
N VAL A 173 -4.86 -1.63 -18.59
CA VAL A 173 -3.42 -1.66 -18.39
C VAL A 173 -2.95 -3.11 -18.35
N TYR A 174 -1.66 -3.31 -18.57
CA TYR A 174 -1.02 -4.62 -18.52
C TYR A 174 -0.21 -4.75 -17.23
N TYR A 175 -0.18 -5.94 -16.68
CA TYR A 175 0.53 -6.22 -15.45
C TYR A 175 1.06 -7.66 -15.42
N ARG A 176 2.00 -7.93 -14.54
CA ARG A 176 2.39 -9.28 -14.18
C ARG A 176 1.67 -9.67 -12.90
N PRO A 177 0.97 -10.80 -12.85
CA PRO A 177 0.44 -11.32 -11.59
C PRO A 177 1.56 -11.44 -10.56
N GLU A 178 1.24 -11.17 -9.31
CA GLU A 178 2.20 -11.43 -8.23
C GLU A 178 2.59 -12.91 -8.30
N ALA A 179 3.89 -13.15 -8.39
CA ALA A 179 4.41 -14.49 -8.39
C ALA A 179 4.10 -15.15 -7.03
N GLU A 180 3.84 -16.45 -7.05
CA GLU A 180 3.83 -17.26 -5.84
C GLU A 180 5.13 -16.98 -5.03
N PRO A 181 5.09 -17.08 -3.70
CA PRO A 181 6.23 -16.74 -2.83
C PRO A 181 7.55 -17.43 -3.20
N ASP A 182 7.49 -18.54 -3.91
CA ASP A 182 8.65 -19.32 -4.37
C ASP A 182 9.34 -18.73 -5.62
N ASN A 183 8.76 -17.75 -6.27
CA ASN A 183 9.37 -17.11 -7.43
C ASN A 183 10.30 -15.99 -6.96
N ALA A 184 11.58 -16.29 -6.96
CA ALA A 184 12.64 -15.32 -6.69
C ALA A 184 12.47 -14.08 -7.59
N MET A 185 12.64 -12.88 -7.01
CA MET A 185 12.74 -11.67 -7.80
C MET A 185 13.90 -11.81 -8.79
N ARG A 186 13.65 -11.42 -10.04
CA ARG A 186 14.72 -11.39 -11.04
C ARG A 186 15.60 -10.18 -10.80
N PRO A 187 16.92 -10.36 -10.74
CA PRO A 187 17.81 -9.22 -10.79
C PRO A 187 17.62 -8.47 -12.12
N LEU A 188 17.58 -7.17 -12.06
CA LEU A 188 17.62 -6.33 -13.25
C LEU A 188 19.02 -6.30 -13.82
N GLU A 189 19.13 -6.09 -15.13
CA GLU A 189 20.40 -6.00 -15.83
C GLU A 189 20.42 -4.75 -16.73
N GLY A 190 21.63 -4.28 -17.06
CA GLY A 190 21.85 -3.18 -17.98
C GLY A 190 21.21 -1.86 -17.53
N ALA A 191 20.54 -1.15 -18.42
CA ALA A 191 19.96 0.15 -18.15
C ALA A 191 18.86 0.10 -17.10
N ALA A 192 18.05 -0.95 -17.07
CA ALA A 192 17.00 -1.12 -16.06
C ALA A 192 17.58 -1.26 -14.64
N ALA A 193 18.72 -1.95 -14.48
CA ALA A 193 19.39 -2.06 -13.19
C ALA A 193 19.95 -0.72 -12.73
N GLN A 194 20.50 0.08 -13.64
CA GLN A 194 21.02 1.41 -13.33
C GLN A 194 19.89 2.38 -12.93
N ALA A 195 18.77 2.32 -13.63
CA ALA A 195 17.60 3.14 -13.32
C ALA A 195 16.98 2.77 -11.96
N GLU A 196 16.87 1.48 -11.65
CA GLU A 196 16.37 1.00 -10.36
C GLU A 196 17.31 1.37 -9.22
N GLU A 197 18.64 1.24 -9.43
CA GLU A 197 19.64 1.64 -8.44
C GLU A 197 19.56 3.14 -8.12
N ALA A 198 19.46 4.00 -9.15
CA ALA A 198 19.29 5.44 -8.98
C ALA A 198 17.99 5.78 -8.24
N TYR A 199 16.88 5.12 -8.61
CA TYR A 199 15.61 5.31 -7.91
C TYR A 199 15.65 4.78 -6.48
N ARG A 200 16.29 3.66 -6.22
CA ARG A 200 16.44 3.11 -4.87
C ARG A 200 17.28 4.04 -3.97
N ASP A 201 18.36 4.60 -4.49
CA ASP A 201 19.18 5.58 -3.76
C ASP A 201 18.35 6.82 -3.42
N PHE A 202 17.55 7.32 -4.36
CA PHE A 202 16.58 8.40 -4.14
C PHE A 202 15.57 8.06 -3.04
N VAL A 203 15.01 6.84 -3.05
CA VAL A 203 14.07 6.39 -2.01
C VAL A 203 14.75 6.37 -0.64
N TYR A 204 15.97 5.87 -0.55
CA TYR A 204 16.72 5.86 0.72
C TYR A 204 17.07 7.26 1.22
N GLU A 205 17.27 8.22 0.34
CA GLU A 205 17.58 9.60 0.71
C GLU A 205 16.34 10.36 1.18
N HIS A 206 15.19 10.18 0.53
CA HIS A 206 14.03 11.06 0.70
C HIS A 206 12.85 10.46 1.50
N TYR A 207 12.76 9.12 1.61
CA TYR A 207 11.58 8.46 2.21
C TYR A 207 11.83 7.81 3.58
N LEU A 208 13.01 7.94 4.13
CA LEU A 208 13.34 7.36 5.45
C LEU A 208 13.29 8.36 6.60
N GLU A 209 12.89 9.59 6.34
CA GLU A 209 12.78 10.59 7.40
C GLU A 209 11.56 10.32 8.27
N VAL A 210 11.80 10.15 9.57
CA VAL A 210 10.77 9.96 10.59
C VAL A 210 10.81 11.13 11.56
N PRO A 211 9.72 11.91 11.75
CA PRO A 211 9.68 12.98 12.73
C PRO A 211 10.04 12.49 14.13
N GLU A 212 10.75 13.31 14.90
CA GLU A 212 11.24 12.95 16.24
C GLU A 212 10.12 12.45 17.17
N ALA A 213 8.95 13.09 17.12
CA ALA A 213 7.80 12.68 17.92
C ALA A 213 7.31 11.26 17.55
N ALA A 214 7.25 10.93 16.26
CA ALA A 214 6.88 9.61 15.79
C ALA A 214 7.95 8.58 16.15
N ALA A 215 9.24 8.90 16.00
CA ALA A 215 10.33 8.03 16.41
C ALA A 215 10.25 7.71 17.91
N GLN A 216 10.03 8.71 18.75
CA GLN A 216 9.86 8.50 20.20
C GLN A 216 8.62 7.64 20.52
N ALA A 217 7.52 7.82 19.78
CA ALA A 217 6.32 7.00 19.94
C ALA A 217 6.58 5.54 19.59
N LEU A 218 7.31 5.29 18.50
CA LEU A 218 7.72 3.96 18.09
C LEU A 218 8.65 3.29 19.10
N TYR A 219 9.63 4.01 19.65
CA TYR A 219 10.48 3.47 20.73
C TYR A 219 9.66 3.10 21.97
N THR A 220 8.74 3.96 22.39
CA THR A 220 7.86 3.70 23.55
C THR A 220 6.99 2.47 23.32
N TRP A 221 6.47 2.31 22.12
CA TRP A 221 5.71 1.13 21.75
C TRP A 221 6.60 -0.13 21.68
N ALA A 222 7.79 -0.03 21.07
CA ALA A 222 8.72 -1.14 20.93
C ALA A 222 9.17 -1.70 22.29
N GLU A 223 9.38 -0.86 23.31
CA GLU A 223 9.70 -1.30 24.66
C GLU A 223 8.59 -2.19 25.25
N ARG A 224 7.33 -1.89 24.99
CA ARG A 224 6.20 -2.74 25.42
C ARG A 224 6.15 -4.06 24.65
N VAL A 225 6.56 -4.04 23.39
CA VAL A 225 6.57 -5.21 22.50
C VAL A 225 7.73 -6.15 22.84
N ASN A 226 8.86 -5.66 23.35
CA ASN A 226 10.02 -6.46 23.72
C ASN A 226 9.71 -7.58 24.73
N GLY A 227 8.60 -7.49 25.48
CA GLY A 227 8.10 -8.55 26.33
C GLY A 227 7.29 -9.64 25.60
N LEU A 228 6.98 -9.44 24.32
CA LEU A 228 6.23 -10.39 23.51
C LEU A 228 7.19 -11.32 22.78
N HIS A 229 7.12 -12.63 23.06
CA HIS A 229 7.89 -13.63 22.31
C HIS A 229 7.13 -14.00 21.04
N PHE A 230 7.60 -13.52 19.91
CA PHE A 230 7.07 -13.90 18.59
C PHE A 230 7.79 -15.15 18.09
N GLN A 231 7.03 -16.22 17.83
CA GLN A 231 7.54 -17.37 17.08
C GLN A 231 7.19 -17.18 15.60
N VAL A 232 8.20 -16.87 14.81
CA VAL A 232 8.07 -16.91 13.34
C VAL A 232 8.00 -18.36 12.91
N ASP A 233 6.98 -18.73 12.15
CA ASP A 233 6.80 -20.09 11.66
C ASP A 233 7.93 -20.46 10.68
N ASP A 234 8.66 -21.55 10.97
CA ASP A 234 9.74 -22.04 10.13
C ASP A 234 9.29 -22.42 8.71
N SER A 235 8.00 -22.70 8.51
CA SER A 235 7.45 -22.96 7.17
C SER A 235 7.54 -21.73 6.27
N TYR A 236 7.34 -20.56 6.83
CA TYR A 236 7.47 -19.29 6.12
C TYR A 236 8.91 -19.00 5.70
N ARG A 237 9.87 -19.22 6.59
CA ARG A 237 11.30 -19.04 6.28
C ARG A 237 11.76 -19.88 5.08
N LYS A 238 11.10 -21.02 4.83
CA LYS A 238 11.42 -21.89 3.69
C LYS A 238 10.83 -21.38 2.37
N SER A 239 9.79 -20.55 2.42
CA SER A 239 9.13 -20.02 1.21
C SER A 239 9.73 -18.70 0.69
N VAL A 240 10.65 -18.08 1.45
CA VAL A 240 11.25 -16.78 1.10
C VAL A 240 12.74 -16.95 0.80
N PRO A 241 13.28 -16.39 -0.29
CA PRO A 241 14.70 -16.38 -0.57
C PRO A 241 15.52 -15.83 0.58
N ARG A 242 16.64 -16.48 0.90
CA ARG A 242 17.44 -16.21 2.10
C ARG A 242 17.98 -14.78 2.21
N ASN A 243 18.19 -14.13 1.08
CA ASN A 243 18.69 -12.76 1.00
C ASN A 243 17.64 -11.68 1.35
N TYR A 244 16.37 -12.04 1.48
CA TYR A 244 15.28 -11.13 1.86
C TYR A 244 14.71 -11.44 3.25
N TRP A 245 15.33 -12.34 4.02
CA TRP A 245 14.76 -12.75 5.30
C TRP A 245 14.72 -11.62 6.32
N SER A 246 15.71 -10.76 6.35
CA SER A 246 15.78 -9.68 7.34
C SER A 246 14.65 -8.68 7.17
N GLU A 247 14.41 -8.20 5.96
CA GLU A 247 13.40 -7.20 5.66
C GLU A 247 11.99 -7.77 5.79
N ILE A 248 11.76 -8.95 5.21
CA ILE A 248 10.46 -9.62 5.26
C ILE A 248 10.15 -10.08 6.70
N GLU A 249 11.11 -10.64 7.44
CA GLU A 249 10.91 -10.98 8.83
C GLU A 249 10.59 -9.75 9.67
N THR A 250 11.24 -8.63 9.43
CA THR A 250 10.96 -7.37 10.11
C THR A 250 9.53 -6.89 9.83
N ALA A 251 9.09 -6.88 8.57
CA ALA A 251 7.73 -6.53 8.21
C ALA A 251 6.69 -7.44 8.87
N TRP A 252 7.00 -8.73 8.97
CA TRP A 252 6.18 -9.72 9.66
C TRP A 252 6.08 -9.45 11.16
N LEU A 253 7.22 -9.19 11.82
CA LEU A 253 7.27 -8.90 13.24
C LEU A 253 6.49 -7.63 13.57
N ILE A 254 6.58 -6.58 12.74
CA ILE A 254 5.79 -5.36 12.87
C ILE A 254 4.30 -5.68 12.79
N GLY A 255 3.87 -6.45 11.79
CA GLY A 255 2.47 -6.85 11.64
C GLY A 255 1.93 -7.64 12.85
N TYR A 256 2.71 -8.60 13.37
CA TYR A 256 2.36 -9.34 14.57
C TYR A 256 2.30 -8.45 15.81
N ALA A 257 3.27 -7.57 15.98
CA ALA A 257 3.34 -6.67 17.11
C ALA A 257 2.12 -5.72 17.13
N LEU A 258 1.78 -5.15 15.99
CA LEU A 258 0.58 -4.33 15.84
C LEU A 258 -0.69 -5.12 16.19
N ALA A 259 -0.86 -6.32 15.62
CA ALA A 259 -2.02 -7.17 15.89
C ALA A 259 -2.13 -7.61 17.35
N ALA A 260 -1.00 -7.79 18.04
CA ALA A 260 -0.96 -8.21 19.44
C ALA A 260 -1.21 -7.06 20.43
N THR A 261 -0.91 -5.82 20.05
CA THR A 261 -0.93 -4.66 20.96
C THR A 261 -2.05 -3.68 20.69
N THR A 262 -2.76 -3.84 19.58
CA THR A 262 -3.85 -2.94 19.17
C THR A 262 -5.10 -3.71 18.79
N THR A 263 -6.22 -3.00 18.67
CA THR A 263 -7.52 -3.56 18.28
C THR A 263 -8.01 -2.91 17.01
N TYR A 264 -8.43 -3.72 16.02
CA TYR A 264 -9.07 -3.20 14.82
C TYR A 264 -10.47 -2.69 15.13
N ASP A 265 -10.70 -1.39 14.96
CA ASP A 265 -11.96 -0.72 15.28
C ASP A 265 -12.24 0.36 14.22
N THR A 266 -13.40 0.29 13.59
CA THR A 266 -13.84 1.26 12.57
C THR A 266 -14.56 2.47 13.14
N THR A 267 -14.80 2.48 14.44
CA THR A 267 -15.55 3.55 15.15
C THR A 267 -14.63 4.49 15.93
N VAL A 268 -13.33 4.44 15.67
CA VAL A 268 -12.35 5.27 16.36
C VAL A 268 -12.67 6.75 16.16
N PRO A 269 -12.72 7.56 17.21
CA PRO A 269 -12.88 9.01 17.07
C PRO A 269 -11.64 9.64 16.42
N ALA A 270 -11.80 10.85 15.90
CA ALA A 270 -10.67 11.63 15.44
C ALA A 270 -9.65 11.81 16.58
N MET A 271 -8.38 11.86 16.22
CA MET A 271 -7.33 12.10 17.20
C MET A 271 -7.44 13.50 17.83
N PRO A 272 -6.95 13.71 19.05
CA PRO A 272 -6.90 15.03 19.68
C PRO A 272 -6.06 16.02 18.86
N GLU A 273 -6.44 17.29 18.91
CA GLU A 273 -5.68 18.35 18.25
C GLU A 273 -4.24 18.43 18.81
N GLY A 274 -3.26 18.50 17.90
CA GLY A 274 -1.85 18.60 18.26
C GLY A 274 -1.18 17.26 18.61
N ALA A 275 -1.90 16.13 18.57
CA ALA A 275 -1.31 14.82 18.76
C ALA A 275 -0.60 14.37 17.48
N ASP A 276 0.43 13.51 17.63
CA ASP A 276 0.98 12.71 16.53
C ASP A 276 0.07 11.49 16.31
N PHE A 277 -0.21 11.19 15.04
CA PHE A 277 -1.15 10.13 14.68
C PHE A 277 -0.66 8.74 15.09
N VAL A 278 0.63 8.46 14.92
CA VAL A 278 1.25 7.19 15.31
C VAL A 278 1.28 7.05 16.82
N ASP A 279 1.66 8.11 17.55
CA ASP A 279 1.64 8.09 19.02
C ASP A 279 0.23 7.88 19.56
N TYR A 280 -0.75 8.62 19.04
CA TYR A 280 -2.14 8.45 19.45
C TYR A 280 -2.63 7.02 19.22
N PHE A 281 -2.35 6.46 18.05
CA PHE A 281 -2.76 5.09 17.72
C PHE A 281 -2.06 4.06 18.60
N LEU A 282 -0.73 4.09 18.67
CA LEU A 282 0.04 3.05 19.33
C LEU A 282 0.04 3.12 20.86
N ASN A 283 0.13 4.34 21.41
CA ASN A 283 0.40 4.54 22.84
C ASN A 283 -0.79 5.04 23.63
N GLN A 284 -1.83 5.57 22.99
CA GLN A 284 -2.96 6.18 23.69
C GLN A 284 -4.27 5.42 23.42
N SER A 285 -4.75 5.36 22.18
CA SER A 285 -6.03 4.72 21.87
C SER A 285 -5.94 3.20 21.82
N GLY A 286 -4.87 2.66 21.27
CA GLY A 286 -4.71 1.23 20.97
C GLY A 286 -5.74 0.70 19.97
N LYS A 287 -6.48 1.58 19.29
CA LYS A 287 -7.58 1.22 18.40
C LYS A 287 -7.45 1.96 17.07
N GLY A 288 -7.67 1.25 15.97
CA GLY A 288 -7.59 1.83 14.65
C GLY A 288 -8.07 0.89 13.57
N TYR A 289 -8.09 1.37 12.35
CA TYR A 289 -8.42 0.62 11.13
C TYR A 289 -7.29 0.75 10.09
N CYS A 290 -7.49 0.23 8.89
CA CYS A 290 -6.42 0.06 7.89
C CYS A 290 -5.46 1.25 7.76
N MET A 291 -5.94 2.49 7.80
CA MET A 291 -5.09 3.68 7.73
C MET A 291 -4.13 3.80 8.91
N HIS A 292 -4.61 3.55 10.14
CA HIS A 292 -3.79 3.57 11.35
C HIS A 292 -2.69 2.51 11.28
N TYR A 293 -3.08 1.28 10.90
CA TYR A 293 -2.14 0.16 10.78
C TYR A 293 -1.12 0.39 9.67
N ALA A 294 -1.55 0.87 8.50
CA ALA A 294 -0.65 1.15 7.40
C ALA A 294 0.36 2.24 7.76
N THR A 295 -0.10 3.36 8.33
CA THR A 295 0.78 4.47 8.74
C THR A 295 1.78 4.04 9.82
N ALA A 296 1.35 3.26 10.81
CA ALA A 296 2.26 2.80 11.87
C ALA A 296 3.22 1.70 11.42
N ALA A 297 2.94 0.98 10.34
CA ALA A 297 3.77 -0.11 9.83
C ALA A 297 4.79 0.35 8.78
N THR A 298 4.58 1.50 8.16
CA THR A 298 5.50 2.12 7.21
C THR A 298 6.63 2.82 7.93
#